data_6a90f16d0c18f9857cf374e414d9a089
#
_entry.id   6a90f16d0c18f9857cf374e414d9a089
#
_cell.length_a   1.000
_cell.length_b   1.000
_cell.length_c   1.000
_cell.angle_alpha   90.00
_cell.angle_beta   90.00
_cell.angle_gamma   90.00
#
_symmetry.space_group_name_H-M   'P 1'
#
loop_
_entity.id
_entity.type
_entity.pdbx_description
1 polymer ?
#
loop_
_entity_poly.entity_id
_entity_poly.type
_entity_poly.pdbx_seq_one_letter_code
_entity_poly.pdbx_strand_id
1 'polypeptide(L)'
;MKTNELANAQLTRRTFFKLSAVTAFGATIVGLAGCGSSSAASSATAGSSSGGTLTMLNYADWMGVDEVENFAKQYGFTIEELPTPDGGTTAWVNTLTSNKGTYDFALAGNNVAKRLKENNLLADFDASKVPNLSKVASTYTSEFPYGIPCEQGKIGFYYNKRLLSTPPTSYKELFAQASSDALAGKILFPAYDGDVLDAGLLALGYDVNSATAAQIEEARDAVISIKPYVKAFIDSGAPSQIIDGSAAIAVGYDYDYAYAAPESEDIGWIAPSEGCPGYLDGWVPLAGSKNLDAVYQFFNFHLEDENYADFINTTMASWIIPEVKSLLDPDVANCEALDPEKNPGTFYTQNDADKTAQYAAAWQAIQNA
;
A
#
# COMPACT_ATOMS: atom_id res chain seq x y z
N MET A 1 -11.99 -16.35 42.85
CA MET A 1 -12.60 -16.65 41.55
C MET A 1 -12.59 -15.38 40.73
N LYS A 2 -11.55 -15.13 39.97
CA LYS A 2 -11.42 -14.19 38.84
C LYS A 2 -10.16 -14.61 38.11
N THR A 3 -10.28 -15.56 37.22
CA THR A 3 -9.28 -15.97 36.24
C THR A 3 -10.03 -16.28 34.95
N ASN A 4 -9.61 -15.72 33.87
CA ASN A 4 -10.00 -15.89 32.46
C ASN A 4 -10.75 -14.72 31.82
N GLU A 5 -10.05 -13.58 31.66
CA GLU A 5 -10.41 -12.53 30.69
C GLU A 5 -9.17 -11.95 30.00
N LEU A 6 -8.13 -12.75 29.78
CA LEU A 6 -6.90 -12.30 29.10
C LEU A 6 -6.54 -13.16 27.86
N ALA A 7 -7.51 -13.80 27.25
CA ALA A 7 -7.23 -14.68 26.13
C ALA A 7 -8.09 -14.35 24.90
N ASN A 8 -8.10 -13.11 24.44
CA ASN A 8 -8.52 -12.73 23.08
C ASN A 8 -8.23 -11.24 22.82
N ALA A 9 -7.05 -10.75 23.16
CA ALA A 9 -6.56 -9.52 22.59
C ALA A 9 -5.96 -9.89 21.22
N GLN A 10 -6.71 -9.69 20.18
CA GLN A 10 -6.16 -9.71 18.81
C GLN A 10 -4.98 -8.74 18.79
N LEU A 11 -3.80 -9.24 18.42
CA LEU A 11 -2.59 -8.46 18.21
C LEU A 11 -2.81 -7.61 16.94
N THR A 12 -3.37 -6.43 17.09
CA THR A 12 -3.43 -5.45 16.01
C THR A 12 -2.01 -4.94 15.71
N ARG A 13 -1.75 -4.42 14.51
CA ARG A 13 -0.50 -3.72 14.15
C ARG A 13 -0.03 -2.76 15.25
N ARG A 14 -0.96 -2.05 15.91
CA ARG A 14 -0.72 -1.19 17.06
C ARG A 14 -0.02 -1.90 18.22
N THR A 15 -0.36 -3.14 18.47
CA THR A 15 0.23 -3.96 19.54
C THR A 15 1.59 -4.52 19.13
N PHE A 16 1.77 -4.87 17.87
CA PHE A 16 3.02 -5.42 17.33
C PHE A 16 4.14 -4.36 17.33
N PHE A 17 3.90 -3.14 16.92
CA PHE A 17 4.91 -2.07 16.95
C PHE A 17 5.29 -1.64 18.39
N LYS A 18 4.39 -1.76 19.36
CA LYS A 18 4.73 -1.55 20.78
C LYS A 18 5.60 -2.67 21.36
N LEU A 19 5.56 -3.88 20.78
CA LEU A 19 6.42 -5.01 21.21
C LEU A 19 7.77 -5.07 20.49
N SER A 20 7.88 -4.58 19.27
CA SER A 20 9.12 -4.67 18.47
C SER A 20 10.24 -3.75 18.93
N ALA A 21 9.98 -2.82 19.84
CA ALA A 21 10.99 -1.93 20.42
C ALA A 21 11.85 -2.58 21.53
N VAL A 22 11.60 -3.82 21.91
CA VAL A 22 12.29 -4.49 23.02
C VAL A 22 12.61 -5.95 22.71
N THR A 23 13.44 -6.29 21.72
CA THR A 23 14.24 -7.54 21.81
C THR A 23 15.19 -7.68 20.63
N ALA A 24 16.38 -7.15 20.78
CA ALA A 24 17.55 -7.66 20.10
C ALA A 24 18.36 -8.48 21.12
N PHE A 25 18.17 -9.79 21.20
CA PHE A 25 19.21 -10.71 21.71
C PHE A 25 18.87 -12.17 21.40
N GLY A 26 19.84 -12.83 20.83
CA GLY A 26 19.94 -14.15 20.26
C GLY A 26 19.32 -15.36 20.99
N ALA A 27 19.04 -16.37 20.23
CA ALA A 27 18.97 -17.74 20.72
C ALA A 27 19.35 -18.76 19.65
N THR A 28 20.22 -19.59 20.06
CA THR A 28 20.85 -20.75 19.44
C THR A 28 19.88 -21.90 19.11
N ILE A 29 20.18 -22.57 17.98
CA ILE A 29 19.55 -23.80 17.48
C ILE A 29 19.96 -25.00 18.36
N VAL A 30 18.98 -25.83 18.74
CA VAL A 30 19.22 -27.23 19.08
C VAL A 30 18.15 -28.08 18.40
N GLY A 31 18.57 -28.95 17.49
CA GLY A 31 17.73 -29.94 16.85
C GLY A 31 17.56 -31.19 17.72
N LEU A 32 16.41 -31.85 17.55
CA LEU A 32 16.25 -33.27 17.92
C LEU A 32 15.22 -33.95 17.03
N ALA A 33 15.67 -34.97 16.35
CA ALA A 33 14.87 -35.90 15.57
C ALA A 33 14.14 -36.89 16.46
N GLY A 34 12.95 -37.34 16.08
CA GLY A 34 12.24 -38.43 16.73
C GLY A 34 11.08 -38.96 15.90
N CYS A 35 11.27 -40.09 15.27
CA CYS A 35 10.26 -40.92 14.60
C CYS A 35 9.31 -41.58 15.61
N GLY A 36 8.05 -41.76 15.21
CA GLY A 36 7.12 -42.64 15.92
C GLY A 36 5.72 -42.68 15.32
N SER A 37 5.42 -43.73 14.59
CA SER A 37 4.15 -44.09 13.96
C SER A 37 3.08 -44.54 14.96
N SER A 38 1.78 -44.24 14.74
CA SER A 38 0.70 -45.24 14.56
C SER A 38 -0.70 -44.59 14.58
N SER A 39 -1.38 -44.92 13.54
CA SER A 39 -2.83 -44.97 13.20
C SER A 39 -3.88 -44.91 14.29
N ALA A 40 -4.94 -44.11 14.05
CA ALA A 40 -6.35 -44.52 14.19
C ALA A 40 -7.24 -43.66 13.29
N ALA A 41 -8.02 -44.32 12.48
CA ALA A 41 -8.98 -43.73 11.54
C ALA A 41 -10.22 -43.20 12.26
N SER A 42 -10.72 -42.05 11.82
CA SER A 42 -12.13 -41.71 11.92
C SER A 42 -12.55 -40.99 10.66
N SER A 43 -13.50 -41.57 9.95
CA SER A 43 -14.05 -41.16 8.69
C SER A 43 -14.98 -39.95 8.88
N ALA A 44 -14.65 -38.83 8.23
CA ALA A 44 -15.60 -37.83 7.84
C ALA A 44 -15.35 -37.49 6.38
N THR A 45 -16.32 -37.86 5.54
CA THR A 45 -16.33 -37.57 4.09
C THR A 45 -16.54 -36.09 3.86
N ALA A 46 -15.47 -35.34 3.74
CA ALA A 46 -15.46 -34.07 3.05
C ALA A 46 -14.61 -34.26 1.80
N GLY A 47 -15.13 -33.83 0.64
CA GLY A 47 -14.43 -33.95 -0.62
C GLY A 47 -13.04 -33.33 -0.51
N SER A 48 -12.00 -34.14 -0.58
CA SER A 48 -10.62 -33.68 -0.61
C SER A 48 -10.34 -33.10 -1.99
N SER A 49 -10.51 -31.81 -2.15
CA SER A 49 -9.65 -31.06 -3.07
C SER A 49 -8.25 -31.15 -2.43
N SER A 50 -7.32 -31.80 -3.10
CA SER A 50 -5.91 -31.77 -2.72
C SER A 50 -5.44 -30.33 -2.90
N GLY A 51 -5.55 -29.52 -1.86
CA GLY A 51 -5.06 -28.16 -1.86
C GLY A 51 -3.56 -28.15 -2.12
N GLY A 52 -3.14 -27.20 -2.95
CA GLY A 52 -1.73 -26.90 -3.21
C GLY A 52 -1.28 -25.66 -2.42
N THR A 53 -0.11 -25.17 -2.76
CA THR A 53 0.39 -23.87 -2.30
C THR A 53 0.26 -22.86 -3.42
N LEU A 54 -0.30 -21.70 -3.13
CA LEU A 54 -0.25 -20.50 -3.96
C LEU A 54 0.91 -19.65 -3.48
N THR A 55 1.75 -19.18 -4.39
CA THR A 55 2.85 -18.28 -4.08
C THR A 55 2.45 -16.87 -4.49
N MET A 56 2.38 -15.98 -3.51
CA MET A 56 1.95 -14.59 -3.64
C MET A 56 3.11 -13.63 -3.45
N LEU A 57 3.19 -12.58 -4.29
CA LEU A 57 4.03 -11.42 -4.02
C LEU A 57 3.18 -10.32 -3.39
N ASN A 58 3.57 -9.84 -2.22
CA ASN A 58 2.82 -8.83 -1.47
C ASN A 58 3.74 -7.80 -0.82
N TYR A 59 3.21 -6.62 -0.53
CA TYR A 59 3.87 -5.68 0.37
C TYR A 59 3.82 -6.23 1.79
N ALA A 60 4.88 -5.98 2.56
CA ALA A 60 4.94 -6.45 3.94
C ALA A 60 3.73 -5.97 4.75
N ASP A 61 3.09 -6.89 5.46
CA ASP A 61 1.90 -6.64 6.30
C ASP A 61 0.68 -6.06 5.55
N TRP A 62 0.55 -6.28 4.24
CA TRP A 62 -0.53 -5.75 3.42
C TRP A 62 -1.57 -6.81 3.08
N MET A 63 -2.16 -7.42 4.13
CA MET A 63 -3.17 -8.49 4.05
C MET A 63 -4.07 -8.46 5.29
N GLY A 64 -5.31 -8.92 5.16
CA GLY A 64 -6.19 -9.14 6.31
C GLY A 64 -5.59 -10.15 7.29
N VAL A 65 -5.82 -9.94 8.59
CA VAL A 65 -5.19 -10.75 9.66
C VAL A 65 -5.55 -12.23 9.52
N ASP A 66 -6.82 -12.50 9.29
CA ASP A 66 -7.35 -13.87 9.24
C ASP A 66 -7.58 -14.38 7.81
N GLU A 67 -7.36 -13.53 6.80
CA GLU A 67 -7.76 -13.81 5.42
C GLU A 67 -7.06 -15.04 4.84
N VAL A 68 -5.74 -15.12 4.98
CA VAL A 68 -4.94 -16.25 4.45
C VAL A 68 -5.33 -17.57 5.14
N GLU A 69 -5.53 -17.53 6.48
CA GLU A 69 -5.91 -18.71 7.24
C GLU A 69 -7.33 -19.17 6.91
N ASN A 70 -8.26 -18.22 6.75
CA ASN A 70 -9.65 -18.51 6.40
C ASN A 70 -9.77 -19.05 4.98
N PHE A 71 -9.01 -18.51 4.03
CA PHE A 71 -8.93 -19.07 2.68
C PHE A 71 -8.42 -20.52 2.70
N ALA A 72 -7.35 -20.78 3.45
CA ALA A 72 -6.80 -22.12 3.59
C ALA A 72 -7.83 -23.11 4.20
N LYS A 73 -8.57 -22.70 5.21
CA LYS A 73 -9.63 -23.51 5.84
C LYS A 73 -10.78 -23.82 4.86
N GLN A 74 -11.18 -22.84 4.06
CA GLN A 74 -12.34 -22.96 3.18
C GLN A 74 -12.04 -23.71 1.90
N TYR A 75 -10.86 -23.48 1.29
CA TYR A 75 -10.52 -23.99 -0.04
C TYR A 75 -9.40 -25.03 -0.04
N GLY A 76 -8.72 -25.23 1.10
CA GLY A 76 -7.65 -26.23 1.24
C GLY A 76 -6.31 -25.82 0.61
N PHE A 77 -6.16 -24.57 0.14
CA PHE A 77 -4.90 -24.02 -0.36
C PHE A 77 -4.18 -23.24 0.73
N THR A 78 -2.86 -23.44 0.85
CA THR A 78 -1.99 -22.54 1.62
C THR A 78 -1.50 -21.41 0.72
N ILE A 79 -1.28 -20.22 1.29
CA ILE A 79 -0.65 -19.10 0.59
C ILE A 79 0.74 -18.91 1.19
N GLU A 80 1.77 -18.99 0.34
CA GLU A 80 3.13 -18.58 0.66
C GLU A 80 3.31 -17.13 0.22
N GLU A 81 3.44 -16.25 1.18
CA GLU A 81 3.63 -14.82 0.94
C GLU A 81 5.12 -14.50 0.84
N LEU A 82 5.51 -13.84 -0.23
CA LEU A 82 6.87 -13.37 -0.50
C LEU A 82 6.85 -11.86 -0.71
N PRO A 83 7.91 -11.14 -0.30
CA PRO A 83 7.97 -9.70 -0.49
C PRO A 83 8.03 -9.31 -1.97
N THR A 84 7.45 -8.17 -2.28
CA THR A 84 7.57 -7.55 -3.60
C THR A 84 9.03 -7.17 -3.90
N PRO A 85 9.45 -7.15 -5.17
CA PRO A 85 10.79 -6.72 -5.53
C PRO A 85 11.05 -5.25 -5.19
N ASP A 86 12.12 -4.96 -4.49
CA ASP A 86 12.61 -3.60 -4.28
C ASP A 86 13.18 -3.00 -5.57
N GLY A 87 13.05 -1.69 -5.77
CA GLY A 87 13.62 -0.98 -6.91
C GLY A 87 12.64 -0.66 -8.03
N GLY A 88 11.37 -0.55 -7.70
CA GLY A 88 10.30 -0.03 -8.58
C GLY A 88 9.96 -0.97 -9.74
N THR A 89 9.25 -0.44 -10.72
CA THR A 89 8.65 -1.21 -11.83
C THR A 89 9.67 -2.03 -12.64
N THR A 90 10.90 -1.53 -12.79
CA THR A 90 11.96 -2.27 -13.50
C THR A 90 12.39 -3.54 -12.77
N ALA A 91 12.48 -3.48 -11.44
CA ALA A 91 12.80 -4.65 -10.63
C ALA A 91 11.69 -5.71 -10.70
N TRP A 92 10.43 -5.30 -10.72
CA TRP A 92 9.29 -6.17 -10.94
C TRP A 92 9.38 -6.94 -12.27
N VAL A 93 9.60 -6.22 -13.38
CA VAL A 93 9.75 -6.84 -14.71
C VAL A 93 10.90 -7.83 -14.74
N ASN A 94 12.07 -7.45 -14.21
CA ASN A 94 13.25 -8.30 -14.19
C ASN A 94 13.04 -9.57 -13.33
N THR A 95 12.45 -9.42 -12.13
CA THR A 95 12.19 -10.53 -11.22
C THR A 95 11.22 -11.52 -11.83
N LEU A 96 10.09 -11.06 -12.37
CA LEU A 96 9.08 -11.94 -12.94
C LEU A 96 9.53 -12.55 -14.27
N THR A 97 10.35 -11.85 -15.06
CA THR A 97 10.94 -12.42 -16.28
C THR A 97 11.88 -13.59 -15.93
N SER A 98 12.73 -13.40 -14.92
CA SER A 98 13.70 -14.42 -14.49
C SER A 98 13.07 -15.60 -13.79
N ASN A 99 11.90 -15.41 -13.18
CA ASN A 99 11.21 -16.42 -12.34
C ASN A 99 9.79 -16.72 -12.86
N LYS A 100 9.59 -16.71 -14.17
CA LYS A 100 8.27 -16.94 -14.76
C LYS A 100 7.70 -18.30 -14.34
N GLY A 101 6.49 -18.30 -13.80
CA GLY A 101 5.79 -19.49 -13.33
C GLY A 101 6.16 -19.94 -11.91
N THR A 102 6.97 -19.16 -11.19
CA THR A 102 7.27 -19.39 -9.77
C THR A 102 6.17 -18.81 -8.88
N TYR A 103 5.63 -17.68 -9.28
CA TYR A 103 4.60 -16.96 -8.51
C TYR A 103 3.24 -17.11 -9.20
N ASP A 104 2.16 -17.17 -8.41
CA ASP A 104 0.81 -17.36 -8.91
C ASP A 104 0.07 -16.03 -9.10
N PHE A 105 0.22 -15.10 -8.16
CA PHE A 105 -0.40 -13.78 -8.21
C PHE A 105 0.41 -12.76 -7.40
N ALA A 106 0.06 -11.48 -7.55
CA ALA A 106 0.74 -10.39 -6.86
C ALA A 106 -0.19 -9.22 -6.56
N LEU A 107 0.07 -8.49 -5.48
CA LEU A 107 -0.47 -7.15 -5.28
C LEU A 107 0.44 -6.16 -6.01
N ALA A 108 -0.15 -5.34 -6.88
CA ALA A 108 0.60 -4.42 -7.71
C ALA A 108 -0.18 -3.13 -7.95
N GLY A 109 0.52 -2.00 -7.93
CA GLY A 109 -0.04 -0.72 -8.37
C GLY A 109 -0.40 -0.75 -9.86
N ASN A 110 -1.35 0.08 -10.26
CA ASN A 110 -1.83 0.13 -11.63
C ASN A 110 -0.74 0.40 -12.68
N ASN A 111 0.28 1.22 -12.34
CA ASN A 111 1.45 1.47 -13.19
C ASN A 111 2.34 0.23 -13.35
N VAL A 112 2.56 -0.52 -12.26
CA VAL A 112 3.30 -1.80 -12.29
C VAL A 112 2.52 -2.82 -13.10
N ALA A 113 1.24 -3.01 -12.82
CA ALA A 113 0.36 -3.96 -13.51
C ALA A 113 0.34 -3.73 -15.04
N LYS A 114 0.27 -2.47 -15.48
CA LYS A 114 0.38 -2.13 -16.92
C LYS A 114 1.69 -2.60 -17.51
N ARG A 115 2.82 -2.29 -16.86
CA ARG A 115 4.15 -2.69 -17.35
C ARG A 115 4.32 -4.19 -17.40
N LEU A 116 3.76 -4.91 -16.41
CA LEU A 116 3.76 -6.38 -16.41
C LEU A 116 2.94 -6.92 -17.59
N LYS A 117 1.79 -6.33 -17.90
CA LYS A 117 0.96 -6.71 -19.05
C LYS A 117 1.68 -6.48 -20.38
N GLU A 118 2.32 -5.32 -20.57
CA GLU A 118 3.10 -4.99 -21.75
C GLU A 118 4.28 -5.97 -21.98
N ASN A 119 4.83 -6.53 -20.91
CA ASN A 119 5.91 -7.50 -20.96
C ASN A 119 5.43 -8.98 -20.97
N ASN A 120 4.13 -9.24 -21.13
CA ASN A 120 3.53 -10.58 -21.11
C ASN A 120 3.82 -11.37 -19.83
N LEU A 121 3.84 -10.68 -18.69
CA LEU A 121 4.07 -11.23 -17.35
C LEU A 121 2.79 -11.44 -16.55
N LEU A 122 1.65 -10.96 -17.06
CA LEU A 122 0.32 -11.25 -16.50
C LEU A 122 -0.38 -12.34 -17.31
N ALA A 123 -1.14 -13.19 -16.63
CA ALA A 123 -2.15 -14.00 -17.28
C ALA A 123 -3.32 -13.12 -17.78
N ASP A 124 -4.10 -13.61 -18.73
CA ASP A 124 -5.31 -12.90 -19.14
C ASP A 124 -6.35 -13.00 -18.01
N PHE A 125 -6.83 -11.85 -17.57
CA PHE A 125 -7.80 -11.78 -16.50
C PHE A 125 -9.21 -12.09 -17.02
N ASP A 126 -9.88 -13.05 -16.39
CA ASP A 126 -11.26 -13.45 -16.69
C ASP A 126 -12.19 -13.01 -15.54
N ALA A 127 -12.79 -11.83 -15.68
CA ALA A 127 -13.70 -11.27 -14.69
C ALA A 127 -14.92 -12.17 -14.39
N SER A 128 -15.31 -13.06 -15.32
CA SER A 128 -16.45 -13.96 -15.11
C SER A 128 -16.20 -15.00 -14.01
N LYS A 129 -14.93 -15.25 -13.67
CA LYS A 129 -14.51 -16.13 -12.58
C LYS A 129 -14.50 -15.46 -11.21
N VAL A 130 -14.78 -14.15 -11.13
CA VAL A 130 -14.78 -13.36 -9.89
C VAL A 130 -16.14 -12.65 -9.73
N PRO A 131 -17.21 -13.36 -9.36
CA PRO A 131 -18.55 -12.78 -9.21
C PRO A 131 -18.62 -11.55 -8.30
N ASN A 132 -17.85 -11.56 -7.20
CA ASN A 132 -17.82 -10.46 -6.23
C ASN A 132 -17.19 -9.17 -6.79
N LEU A 133 -16.51 -9.22 -7.95
CA LEU A 133 -16.01 -8.03 -8.64
C LEU A 133 -17.15 -7.03 -8.98
N SER A 134 -18.38 -7.52 -9.08
CA SER A 134 -19.57 -6.66 -9.29
C SER A 134 -19.86 -5.70 -8.13
N LYS A 135 -19.29 -5.91 -6.94
CA LYS A 135 -19.39 -5.01 -5.78
C LYS A 135 -18.48 -3.79 -5.91
N VAL A 136 -17.40 -3.92 -6.67
CA VAL A 136 -16.45 -2.83 -6.91
C VAL A 136 -17.02 -1.84 -7.90
N ALA A 137 -16.96 -0.54 -7.58
CA ALA A 137 -17.48 0.50 -8.46
C ALA A 137 -16.76 0.47 -9.83
N SER A 138 -17.52 0.69 -10.90
CA SER A 138 -17.03 0.57 -12.28
C SER A 138 -15.85 1.50 -12.60
N THR A 139 -15.74 2.62 -11.92
CA THR A 139 -14.58 3.52 -12.04
C THR A 139 -13.27 2.78 -11.74
N TYR A 140 -13.22 2.04 -10.64
CA TYR A 140 -12.00 1.31 -10.24
C TYR A 140 -11.69 0.13 -11.15
N THR A 141 -12.71 -0.64 -11.56
CA THR A 141 -12.50 -1.76 -12.48
C THR A 141 -12.07 -1.31 -13.87
N SER A 142 -12.48 -0.11 -14.30
CA SER A 142 -12.03 0.49 -15.57
C SER A 142 -10.58 0.95 -15.51
N GLU A 143 -10.15 1.53 -14.40
CA GLU A 143 -8.78 1.99 -14.19
C GLU A 143 -7.80 0.83 -13.93
N PHE A 144 -8.30 -0.32 -13.44
CA PHE A 144 -7.49 -1.50 -13.16
C PHE A 144 -8.01 -2.75 -13.89
N PRO A 145 -7.82 -2.85 -15.22
CA PRO A 145 -8.34 -3.96 -16.03
C PRO A 145 -7.46 -5.22 -16.00
N TYR A 146 -6.48 -5.30 -15.13
CA TYR A 146 -5.45 -6.34 -15.10
C TYR A 146 -5.74 -7.49 -14.13
N GLY A 147 -6.69 -7.29 -13.24
CA GLY A 147 -7.05 -8.18 -12.14
C GLY A 147 -8.21 -7.60 -11.34
N ILE A 148 -8.20 -7.78 -10.02
CA ILE A 148 -9.16 -7.14 -9.13
C ILE A 148 -8.52 -5.93 -8.46
N PRO A 149 -9.08 -4.71 -8.55
CA PRO A 149 -8.66 -3.62 -7.69
C PRO A 149 -9.04 -3.96 -6.24
N CYS A 150 -8.18 -3.58 -5.28
CA CYS A 150 -8.37 -3.89 -3.86
C CYS A 150 -8.56 -2.64 -3.02
N GLU A 151 -7.83 -1.59 -3.36
CA GLU A 151 -7.80 -0.35 -2.61
C GLU A 151 -7.39 0.81 -3.49
N GLN A 152 -7.73 2.00 -3.05
CA GLN A 152 -7.13 3.23 -3.53
C GLN A 152 -6.39 3.91 -2.39
N GLY A 153 -5.43 4.77 -2.74
CA GLY A 153 -4.78 5.64 -1.79
C GLY A 153 -4.54 7.02 -2.39
N LYS A 154 -4.15 7.95 -1.53
CA LYS A 154 -3.92 9.35 -1.90
C LYS A 154 -2.73 9.91 -1.16
N ILE A 155 -2.07 10.88 -1.80
CA ILE A 155 -0.98 11.64 -1.21
C ILE A 155 -1.49 13.03 -0.89
N GLY A 156 -1.37 13.41 0.37
CA GLY A 156 -1.72 14.72 0.88
C GLY A 156 -0.70 15.18 1.90
N PHE A 157 -1.14 16.04 2.81
CA PHE A 157 -0.30 16.49 3.91
C PHE A 157 -0.90 16.02 5.23
N TYR A 158 -0.07 15.45 6.11
CA TYR A 158 -0.41 15.31 7.50
C TYR A 158 0.63 16.03 8.36
N TYR A 159 0.17 16.67 9.44
CA TYR A 159 0.98 17.64 10.15
C TYR A 159 0.67 17.67 11.65
N ASN A 160 1.60 18.22 12.44
CA ASN A 160 1.44 18.43 13.87
C ASN A 160 0.88 19.84 14.13
N LYS A 161 -0.36 19.92 14.62
CA LYS A 161 -1.09 21.18 14.91
C LYS A 161 -0.41 22.05 15.96
N ARG A 162 0.37 21.45 16.88
CA ARG A 162 1.14 22.21 17.88
C ARG A 162 2.30 22.98 17.26
N LEU A 163 2.88 22.45 16.18
CA LEU A 163 4.00 23.06 15.46
C LEU A 163 3.54 24.00 14.35
N LEU A 164 2.39 23.71 13.74
CA LEU A 164 1.85 24.45 12.61
C LEU A 164 0.37 24.82 12.88
N SER A 165 0.15 26.01 13.48
CA SER A 165 -1.20 26.53 13.67
C SER A 165 -1.86 26.98 12.35
N THR A 166 -1.06 27.28 11.34
CA THR A 166 -1.48 27.64 9.97
C THR A 166 -0.62 26.85 9.00
N PRO A 167 -0.99 25.61 8.71
CA PRO A 167 -0.23 24.77 7.78
C PRO A 167 -0.43 25.24 6.33
N PRO A 168 0.52 24.97 5.42
CA PRO A 168 0.30 25.15 3.99
C PRO A 168 -0.85 24.29 3.51
N THR A 169 -1.71 24.83 2.63
CA THR A 169 -2.89 24.16 2.08
C THR A 169 -2.73 23.75 0.63
N SER A 170 -1.54 23.95 0.08
CA SER A 170 -1.19 23.66 -1.31
C SER A 170 0.29 23.28 -1.43
N TYR A 171 0.65 22.52 -2.46
CA TYR A 171 2.05 22.24 -2.78
C TYR A 171 2.81 23.55 -3.06
N LYS A 172 2.20 24.48 -3.75
CA LYS A 172 2.78 25.80 -4.01
C LYS A 172 3.12 26.55 -2.72
N GLU A 173 2.21 26.55 -1.75
CA GLU A 173 2.46 27.17 -0.44
C GLU A 173 3.55 26.44 0.35
N LEU A 174 3.54 25.10 0.35
CA LEU A 174 4.56 24.28 1.00
C LEU A 174 5.96 24.62 0.48
N PHE A 175 6.13 24.67 -0.85
CA PHE A 175 7.41 25.00 -1.47
C PHE A 175 7.84 26.45 -1.19
N ALA A 176 6.91 27.40 -1.28
CA ALA A 176 7.18 28.81 -0.99
C ALA A 176 7.58 29.07 0.47
N GLN A 177 7.05 28.28 1.40
CA GLN A 177 7.27 28.43 2.86
C GLN A 177 8.35 27.49 3.39
N ALA A 178 8.95 26.61 2.58
CA ALA A 178 9.89 25.57 3.03
C ALA A 178 11.06 26.12 3.87
N SER A 179 11.55 27.34 3.57
CA SER A 179 12.65 28.00 4.28
C SER A 179 12.21 28.75 5.55
N SER A 180 10.92 28.76 5.90
CA SER A 180 10.43 29.43 7.09
C SER A 180 10.90 28.75 8.37
N ASP A 181 11.00 29.46 9.49
CA ASP A 181 11.38 28.91 10.79
C ASP A 181 10.46 27.77 11.27
N ALA A 182 9.21 27.79 10.81
CA ALA A 182 8.23 26.76 11.14
C ALA A 182 8.50 25.43 10.40
N LEU A 183 9.01 25.46 9.17
CA LEU A 183 9.13 24.34 8.27
C LEU A 183 10.57 23.87 8.00
N ALA A 184 11.55 24.80 8.05
CA ALA A 184 12.95 24.47 7.72
C ALA A 184 13.50 23.31 8.59
N GLY A 185 13.91 22.23 7.93
CA GLY A 185 14.40 21.01 8.59
C GLY A 185 13.32 20.16 9.26
N LYS A 186 12.03 20.41 8.94
CA LYS A 186 10.89 19.70 9.57
C LYS A 186 9.88 19.15 8.56
N ILE A 187 10.22 19.17 7.27
CA ILE A 187 9.38 18.64 6.19
C ILE A 187 9.83 17.23 5.86
N LEU A 188 8.91 16.28 5.75
CA LEU A 188 9.16 14.93 5.28
C LEU A 188 8.52 14.70 3.92
N PHE A 189 9.19 13.91 3.09
CA PHE A 189 8.67 13.40 1.83
C PHE A 189 8.86 11.89 1.77
N PRO A 190 8.01 11.15 1.01
CA PRO A 190 8.28 9.76 0.66
C PRO A 190 9.60 9.65 -0.13
N ALA A 191 10.34 8.56 0.03
CA ALA A 191 11.55 8.31 -0.76
C ALA A 191 11.23 7.61 -2.10
N TYR A 192 10.17 8.05 -2.77
CA TYR A 192 9.70 7.52 -4.04
C TYR A 192 9.71 8.60 -5.12
N ASP A 193 10.29 8.29 -6.28
CA ASP A 193 10.51 9.25 -7.37
C ASP A 193 9.21 9.88 -7.88
N GLY A 194 8.15 9.08 -8.03
CA GLY A 194 6.84 9.55 -8.46
C GLY A 194 6.30 10.62 -7.53
N ASP A 195 6.20 10.33 -6.26
CA ASP A 195 5.58 11.20 -5.26
C ASP A 195 6.30 12.53 -5.10
N VAL A 196 7.64 12.49 -5.13
CA VAL A 196 8.47 13.69 -4.99
C VAL A 196 8.39 14.60 -6.22
N LEU A 197 8.42 14.00 -7.42
CA LEU A 197 8.33 14.78 -8.66
C LEU A 197 6.91 15.31 -8.90
N ASP A 198 5.90 14.56 -8.53
CA ASP A 198 4.51 15.01 -8.62
C ASP A 198 4.25 16.18 -7.67
N ALA A 199 4.81 16.16 -6.45
CA ALA A 199 4.80 17.32 -5.56
C ALA A 199 5.45 18.56 -6.22
N GLY A 200 6.57 18.37 -6.92
CA GLY A 200 7.24 19.45 -7.68
C GLY A 200 6.39 19.96 -8.84
N LEU A 201 5.77 19.07 -9.62
CA LEU A 201 4.87 19.42 -10.72
C LEU A 201 3.66 20.21 -10.22
N LEU A 202 3.01 19.74 -9.16
CA LEU A 202 1.85 20.40 -8.56
C LEU A 202 2.21 21.77 -7.97
N ALA A 203 3.37 21.90 -7.32
CA ALA A 203 3.87 23.18 -6.83
C ALA A 203 4.04 24.23 -7.93
N LEU A 204 4.37 23.78 -9.14
CA LEU A 204 4.49 24.64 -10.34
C LEU A 204 3.18 24.81 -11.09
N GLY A 205 2.10 24.15 -10.69
CA GLY A 205 0.78 24.21 -11.33
C GLY A 205 0.68 23.34 -12.59
N TYR A 206 1.51 22.33 -12.73
CA TYR A 206 1.45 21.37 -13.84
C TYR A 206 0.57 20.18 -13.50
N ASP A 207 -0.06 19.61 -14.51
CA ASP A 207 -0.83 18.36 -14.39
C ASP A 207 0.16 17.17 -14.43
N VAL A 208 0.10 16.33 -13.38
CA VAL A 208 1.00 15.18 -13.20
C VAL A 208 0.88 14.15 -14.33
N ASN A 209 -0.32 14.00 -14.90
CA ASN A 209 -0.61 13.00 -15.91
C ASN A 209 -0.12 13.41 -17.32
N SER A 210 -0.09 14.71 -17.62
CA SER A 210 0.26 15.24 -18.95
C SER A 210 1.60 15.98 -18.97
N ALA A 211 2.39 15.94 -17.89
CA ALA A 211 3.67 16.63 -17.78
C ALA A 211 4.66 16.20 -18.90
N THR A 212 5.25 17.21 -19.53
CA THR A 212 6.30 17.04 -20.53
C THR A 212 7.67 16.83 -19.88
N ALA A 213 8.65 16.34 -20.64
CA ALA A 213 10.04 16.18 -20.18
C ALA A 213 10.62 17.48 -19.60
N ALA A 214 10.34 18.64 -20.24
CA ALA A 214 10.81 19.93 -19.75
C ALA A 214 10.16 20.29 -18.39
N GLN A 215 8.87 20.03 -18.21
CA GLN A 215 8.18 20.26 -16.94
C GLN A 215 8.67 19.34 -15.82
N ILE A 216 9.04 18.09 -16.14
CA ILE A 216 9.69 17.16 -15.20
C ILE A 216 11.05 17.71 -14.75
N GLU A 217 11.83 18.29 -15.65
CA GLU A 217 13.09 18.94 -15.30
C GLU A 217 12.87 20.19 -14.42
N GLU A 218 11.87 21.01 -14.71
CA GLU A 218 11.50 22.14 -13.86
C GLU A 218 11.04 21.69 -12.47
N ALA A 219 10.25 20.61 -12.39
CA ALA A 219 9.84 20.02 -11.11
C ALA A 219 11.02 19.50 -10.29
N ARG A 220 11.97 18.80 -10.95
CA ARG A 220 13.24 18.40 -10.34
C ARG A 220 13.96 19.61 -9.72
N ASP A 221 14.11 20.68 -10.47
CA ASP A 221 14.83 21.88 -10.02
C ASP A 221 14.09 22.58 -8.87
N ALA A 222 12.76 22.59 -8.90
CA ALA A 222 11.95 23.08 -7.80
C ALA A 222 12.17 22.26 -6.51
N VAL A 223 12.18 20.92 -6.61
CA VAL A 223 12.49 20.04 -5.46
C VAL A 223 13.91 20.27 -4.95
N ILE A 224 14.90 20.37 -5.84
CA ILE A 224 16.29 20.67 -5.46
C ILE A 224 16.38 22.00 -4.70
N SER A 225 15.61 23.00 -5.10
CA SER A 225 15.61 24.32 -4.43
C SER A 225 15.14 24.28 -2.98
N ILE A 226 14.21 23.38 -2.63
CA ILE A 226 13.70 23.23 -1.27
C ILE A 226 14.45 22.14 -0.47
N LYS A 227 15.22 21.27 -1.13
CA LYS A 227 15.92 20.17 -0.47
C LYS A 227 16.73 20.57 0.76
N PRO A 228 17.44 21.72 0.82
CA PRO A 228 18.14 22.17 2.03
C PRO A 228 17.23 22.36 3.26
N TYR A 229 15.92 22.50 3.06
CA TYR A 229 14.92 22.71 4.10
C TYR A 229 14.10 21.45 4.39
N VAL A 230 14.23 20.40 3.59
CA VAL A 230 13.62 19.09 3.82
C VAL A 230 14.41 18.36 4.91
N LYS A 231 13.72 17.80 5.89
CA LYS A 231 14.34 16.99 6.94
C LYS A 231 14.86 15.68 6.37
N ALA A 232 14.02 14.97 5.63
CA ALA A 232 14.37 13.69 5.01
C ALA A 232 13.39 13.28 3.90
N PHE A 233 13.89 12.46 2.99
CA PHE A 233 13.11 11.58 2.12
C PHE A 233 13.17 10.20 2.77
N ILE A 234 12.02 9.60 3.13
CA ILE A 234 11.96 8.37 3.93
C ILE A 234 10.89 7.40 3.43
N ASP A 235 11.18 6.11 3.54
CA ASP A 235 10.26 5.04 3.14
C ASP A 235 9.31 4.64 4.28
N SER A 236 9.68 4.92 5.54
CA SER A 236 8.89 4.54 6.70
C SER A 236 9.17 5.44 7.90
N GLY A 237 8.27 5.41 8.91
CA GLY A 237 8.46 6.12 10.17
C GLY A 237 8.12 7.62 10.14
N ALA A 238 7.52 8.14 9.07
CA ALA A 238 7.01 9.51 9.02
C ALA A 238 5.92 9.76 10.08
N PRO A 239 4.92 8.87 10.28
CA PRO A 239 3.90 9.06 11.32
C PRO A 239 4.50 9.29 12.71
N SER A 240 5.47 8.49 13.12
CA SER A 240 6.11 8.63 14.43
C SER A 240 6.80 9.98 14.62
N GLN A 241 7.45 10.50 13.56
CA GLN A 241 8.13 11.79 13.59
C GLN A 241 7.16 13.00 13.65
N ILE A 242 5.97 12.84 13.08
CA ILE A 242 4.90 13.86 13.18
C ILE A 242 4.29 13.81 14.59
N ILE A 243 4.03 12.62 15.13
CA ILE A 243 3.46 12.42 16.48
C ILE A 243 4.39 13.01 17.56
N ASP A 244 5.69 12.69 17.53
CA ASP A 244 6.64 13.16 18.53
C ASP A 244 7.08 14.62 18.33
N GLY A 245 6.73 15.24 17.21
CA GLY A 245 7.04 16.62 16.87
C GLY A 245 8.47 16.85 16.37
N SER A 246 9.21 15.81 16.04
CA SER A 246 10.52 15.93 15.39
C SER A 246 10.43 16.33 13.91
N ALA A 247 9.25 16.19 13.31
CA ALA A 247 8.85 16.79 12.04
C ALA A 247 7.54 17.56 12.21
N ALA A 248 7.32 18.58 11.38
CA ALA A 248 6.14 19.45 11.48
C ALA A 248 5.06 19.04 10.46
N ILE A 249 5.46 18.63 9.27
CA ILE A 249 4.58 18.25 8.16
C ILE A 249 5.24 17.14 7.34
N ALA A 250 4.42 16.23 6.86
CA ALA A 250 4.79 15.24 5.85
C ALA A 250 3.90 15.39 4.62
N VAL A 251 4.50 15.42 3.44
CA VAL A 251 3.86 14.94 2.22
C VAL A 251 3.83 13.43 2.36
N GLY A 252 2.67 12.80 2.27
CA GLY A 252 2.58 11.36 2.51
C GLY A 252 1.19 10.80 2.32
N TYR A 253 1.07 9.53 2.59
CA TYR A 253 -0.11 8.75 2.27
C TYR A 253 -1.25 8.95 3.27
N ASP A 254 -2.46 8.78 2.80
CA ASP A 254 -3.68 8.84 3.61
C ASP A 254 -3.71 7.77 4.71
N TYR A 255 -3.19 6.57 4.46
CA TYR A 255 -3.05 5.53 5.48
C TYR A 255 -2.01 5.89 6.57
N ASP A 256 -0.96 6.64 6.24
CA ASP A 256 -0.01 7.15 7.24
C ASP A 256 -0.70 8.09 8.24
N TYR A 257 -1.55 8.98 7.72
CA TYR A 257 -2.38 9.83 8.57
C TYR A 257 -3.38 9.01 9.39
N ALA A 258 -4.07 8.06 8.77
CA ALA A 258 -5.01 7.19 9.48
C ALA A 258 -4.34 6.43 10.62
N TYR A 259 -3.06 6.11 10.45
CA TYR A 259 -2.23 5.48 11.47
C TYR A 259 -1.85 6.44 12.61
N ALA A 260 -1.54 7.69 12.27
CA ALA A 260 -1.08 8.70 13.21
C ALA A 260 -2.23 9.34 14.02
N ALA A 261 -3.37 9.57 13.40
CA ALA A 261 -4.48 10.34 13.97
C ALA A 261 -5.04 9.76 15.29
N PRO A 262 -5.20 8.43 15.47
CA PRO A 262 -5.66 7.87 16.73
C PRO A 262 -4.66 7.98 17.88
N GLU A 263 -3.38 8.18 17.59
CA GLU A 263 -2.32 8.31 18.59
C GLU A 263 -2.22 9.73 19.18
N SER A 264 -2.77 10.76 18.48
CA SER A 264 -2.74 12.14 18.95
C SER A 264 -3.78 13.02 18.27
N GLU A 265 -4.57 13.76 19.05
CA GLU A 265 -5.52 14.78 18.57
C GLU A 265 -4.82 15.98 17.87
N ASP A 266 -3.51 16.11 18.08
CA ASP A 266 -2.70 17.15 17.46
C ASP A 266 -2.33 16.87 16.00
N ILE A 267 -2.68 15.71 15.46
CA ILE A 267 -2.41 15.39 14.05
C ILE A 267 -3.57 15.87 13.18
N GLY A 268 -3.25 16.53 12.08
CA GLY A 268 -4.21 17.01 11.10
C GLY A 268 -3.91 16.50 9.70
N TRP A 269 -4.95 16.41 8.87
CA TRP A 269 -4.87 16.10 7.45
C TRP A 269 -5.25 17.29 6.60
N ILE A 270 -4.61 17.44 5.46
CA ILE A 270 -4.93 18.40 4.43
C ILE A 270 -4.89 17.73 3.07
N ALA A 271 -5.99 17.81 2.34
CA ALA A 271 -6.00 17.58 0.91
C ALA A 271 -5.51 18.87 0.22
N PRO A 272 -4.35 18.88 -0.46
CA PRO A 272 -3.86 20.07 -1.14
C PRO A 272 -4.82 20.60 -2.20
N SER A 273 -4.86 21.92 -2.36
CA SER A 273 -5.80 22.57 -3.30
C SER A 273 -5.57 22.20 -4.78
N GLU A 274 -4.38 21.78 -5.14
CA GLU A 274 -4.07 21.27 -6.47
C GLU A 274 -4.63 19.84 -6.70
N GLY A 275 -5.08 19.19 -5.65
CA GLY A 275 -5.56 17.81 -5.65
C GLY A 275 -4.60 16.86 -4.96
N CYS A 276 -5.10 15.67 -4.67
CA CYS A 276 -4.32 14.57 -4.12
C CYS A 276 -3.94 13.61 -5.24
N PRO A 277 -2.66 13.44 -5.57
CA PRO A 277 -2.24 12.31 -6.37
C PRO A 277 -2.74 11.01 -5.77
N GLY A 278 -3.37 10.18 -6.59
CA GLY A 278 -3.98 8.93 -6.15
C GLY A 278 -3.38 7.73 -6.85
N TYR A 279 -3.34 6.61 -6.18
CA TYR A 279 -2.96 5.32 -6.72
C TYR A 279 -4.09 4.31 -6.55
N LEU A 280 -4.00 3.22 -7.29
CA LEU A 280 -4.93 2.12 -7.23
C LEU A 280 -4.12 0.83 -7.26
N ASP A 281 -4.24 0.05 -6.20
CA ASP A 281 -3.57 -1.24 -6.09
C ASP A 281 -4.58 -2.38 -6.27
N GLY A 282 -4.09 -3.49 -6.78
CA GLY A 282 -4.94 -4.64 -7.03
C GLY A 282 -4.19 -5.95 -7.18
N TRP A 283 -4.90 -7.04 -7.00
CA TRP A 283 -4.39 -8.39 -7.21
C TRP A 283 -4.38 -8.73 -8.70
N VAL A 284 -3.22 -9.11 -9.22
CA VAL A 284 -3.03 -9.51 -10.61
C VAL A 284 -2.60 -10.97 -10.74
N PRO A 285 -3.18 -11.75 -11.67
CA PRO A 285 -2.77 -13.12 -11.92
C PRO A 285 -1.48 -13.13 -12.76
N LEU A 286 -0.49 -13.92 -12.36
CA LEU A 286 0.82 -13.94 -13.01
C LEU A 286 0.91 -14.97 -14.13
N ALA A 287 1.61 -14.64 -15.20
CA ALA A 287 1.82 -15.52 -16.35
C ALA A 287 2.69 -16.73 -15.99
N GLY A 288 2.22 -17.91 -16.37
CA GLY A 288 2.90 -19.16 -16.09
C GLY A 288 2.45 -19.86 -14.80
N SER A 289 1.57 -19.23 -14.00
CA SER A 289 0.90 -19.90 -12.90
C SER A 289 0.14 -21.14 -13.41
N LYS A 290 0.24 -22.24 -12.67
CA LYS A 290 -0.52 -23.47 -12.91
C LYS A 290 -1.77 -23.57 -12.05
N ASN A 291 -1.99 -22.58 -11.19
CA ASN A 291 -3.01 -22.55 -10.16
C ASN A 291 -4.07 -21.46 -10.41
N LEU A 292 -4.24 -20.99 -11.66
CA LEU A 292 -5.12 -19.83 -11.96
C LEU A 292 -6.53 -19.98 -11.43
N ASP A 293 -7.12 -21.19 -11.42
CA ASP A 293 -8.47 -21.38 -10.87
C ASP A 293 -8.49 -21.12 -9.35
N ALA A 294 -7.46 -21.51 -8.61
CA ALA A 294 -7.34 -21.22 -7.19
C ALA A 294 -7.02 -19.72 -6.93
N VAL A 295 -6.26 -19.08 -7.82
CA VAL A 295 -6.04 -17.63 -7.78
C VAL A 295 -7.36 -16.87 -7.93
N TYR A 296 -8.22 -17.25 -8.88
CA TYR A 296 -9.55 -16.65 -9.05
C TYR A 296 -10.47 -16.93 -7.85
N GLN A 297 -10.35 -18.10 -7.21
CA GLN A 297 -11.07 -18.38 -5.97
C GLN A 297 -10.62 -17.44 -4.86
N PHE A 298 -9.29 -17.19 -4.72
CA PHE A 298 -8.79 -16.23 -3.76
C PHE A 298 -9.27 -14.81 -4.07
N PHE A 299 -9.22 -14.36 -5.33
CA PHE A 299 -9.71 -13.04 -5.73
C PHE A 299 -11.19 -12.84 -5.38
N ASN A 300 -12.02 -13.86 -5.62
CA ASN A 300 -13.43 -13.79 -5.26
C ASN A 300 -13.66 -13.80 -3.75
N PHE A 301 -12.87 -14.59 -3.02
CA PHE A 301 -12.89 -14.67 -1.56
C PHE A 301 -12.44 -13.34 -0.90
N HIS A 302 -11.38 -12.72 -1.39
CA HIS A 302 -10.92 -11.42 -0.93
C HIS A 302 -12.02 -10.34 -1.01
N LEU A 303 -12.86 -10.37 -2.04
CA LEU A 303 -13.97 -9.43 -2.23
C LEU A 303 -15.27 -9.84 -1.49
N GLU A 304 -15.26 -10.84 -0.62
CA GLU A 304 -16.35 -11.08 0.34
C GLU A 304 -16.31 -9.99 1.42
N ASP A 305 -17.48 -9.53 1.87
CA ASP A 305 -17.59 -8.31 2.67
C ASP A 305 -16.75 -8.36 3.97
N GLU A 306 -16.77 -9.50 4.69
CA GLU A 306 -16.02 -9.69 5.92
C GLU A 306 -14.50 -9.74 5.67
N ASN A 307 -14.06 -10.43 4.62
CA ASN A 307 -12.63 -10.54 4.30
C ASN A 307 -12.10 -9.21 3.80
N TYR A 308 -12.86 -8.53 2.95
CA TYR A 308 -12.49 -7.22 2.46
C TYR A 308 -12.46 -6.17 3.59
N ALA A 309 -13.40 -6.22 4.54
CA ALA A 309 -13.38 -5.36 5.72
C ALA A 309 -12.15 -5.63 6.61
N ASP A 310 -11.78 -6.91 6.82
CA ASP A 310 -10.57 -7.29 7.56
C ASP A 310 -9.29 -6.74 6.87
N PHE A 311 -9.21 -6.85 5.54
CA PHE A 311 -8.13 -6.26 4.76
C PHE A 311 -8.04 -4.75 4.96
N ILE A 312 -9.13 -4.00 4.79
CA ILE A 312 -9.15 -2.54 4.93
C ILE A 312 -8.87 -2.10 6.38
N ASN A 313 -9.42 -2.79 7.39
CA ASN A 313 -9.15 -2.50 8.79
C ASN A 313 -7.67 -2.74 9.16
N THR A 314 -7.05 -3.76 8.57
CA THR A 314 -5.65 -4.11 8.84
C THR A 314 -4.69 -3.14 8.15
N THR A 315 -4.94 -2.82 6.89
CA THR A 315 -4.06 -1.96 6.08
C THR A 315 -4.27 -0.48 6.30
N MET A 316 -5.44 -0.10 6.86
CA MET A 316 -5.92 1.29 6.93
C MET A 316 -5.95 1.96 5.55
N ALA A 317 -6.23 1.20 4.50
CA ALA A 317 -6.36 1.71 3.15
C ALA A 317 -7.74 2.35 2.89
N SER A 318 -7.83 3.16 1.84
CA SER A 318 -9.11 3.68 1.38
C SER A 318 -9.88 2.60 0.63
N TRP A 319 -11.10 2.34 1.05
CA TRP A 319 -11.95 1.28 0.48
C TRP A 319 -12.55 1.65 -0.88
N ILE A 320 -12.80 0.64 -1.71
CA ILE A 320 -13.41 0.78 -3.05
C ILE A 320 -14.74 0.05 -3.21
N ILE A 321 -15.19 -0.62 -2.15
CA ILE A 321 -16.52 -1.25 -2.04
C ILE A 321 -17.32 -0.43 -1.01
N PRO A 322 -18.28 0.43 -1.44
CA PRO A 322 -18.97 1.35 -0.53
C PRO A 322 -19.74 0.65 0.61
N GLU A 323 -20.32 -0.52 0.32
CA GLU A 323 -21.15 -1.26 1.25
C GLU A 323 -20.39 -1.75 2.48
N VAL A 324 -19.08 -1.92 2.36
CA VAL A 324 -18.25 -2.47 3.44
C VAL A 324 -18.04 -1.47 4.59
N LYS A 325 -18.31 -0.18 4.37
CA LYS A 325 -18.10 0.88 5.36
C LYS A 325 -18.72 0.58 6.72
N SER A 326 -19.86 -0.12 6.74
CA SER A 326 -20.55 -0.49 7.98
C SER A 326 -19.86 -1.61 8.78
N LEU A 327 -18.90 -2.31 8.19
CA LEU A 327 -18.10 -3.38 8.79
C LEU A 327 -16.70 -2.89 9.21
N LEU A 328 -16.34 -1.66 8.82
CA LEU A 328 -15.03 -1.10 9.14
C LEU A 328 -14.96 -0.66 10.61
N ASP A 329 -13.78 -0.75 11.17
CA ASP A 329 -13.48 -0.19 12.48
C ASP A 329 -13.79 1.30 12.53
N PRO A 330 -14.30 1.84 13.66
CA PRO A 330 -14.66 3.25 13.75
C PRO A 330 -13.55 4.23 13.39
N ASP A 331 -12.30 3.90 13.70
CA ASP A 331 -11.12 4.72 13.37
C ASP A 331 -10.87 4.79 11.86
N VAL A 332 -11.19 3.72 11.13
CA VAL A 332 -11.08 3.63 9.67
C VAL A 332 -12.30 4.27 9.02
N ALA A 333 -13.51 3.82 9.39
CA ALA A 333 -14.77 4.29 8.79
C ALA A 333 -15.00 5.81 8.92
N ASN A 334 -14.49 6.43 10.00
CA ASN A 334 -14.64 7.86 10.26
C ASN A 334 -13.42 8.69 9.88
N CYS A 335 -12.33 8.08 9.39
CA CYS A 335 -11.16 8.79 8.93
C CYS A 335 -11.47 9.53 7.63
N GLU A 336 -11.47 10.87 7.66
CA GLU A 336 -11.79 11.68 6.49
C GLU A 336 -10.79 11.51 5.33
N ALA A 337 -9.53 11.24 5.64
CA ALA A 337 -8.51 11.01 4.63
C ALA A 337 -8.78 9.74 3.82
N LEU A 338 -9.28 8.70 4.47
CA LEU A 338 -9.58 7.41 3.83
C LEU A 338 -10.92 7.39 3.09
N ASP A 339 -11.85 8.29 3.43
CA ASP A 339 -13.19 8.30 2.84
C ASP A 339 -13.15 8.69 1.35
N PRO A 340 -13.44 7.78 0.40
CA PRO A 340 -13.33 8.05 -1.02
C PRO A 340 -14.34 9.08 -1.53
N GLU A 341 -15.45 9.29 -0.82
CA GLU A 341 -16.45 10.28 -1.18
C GLU A 341 -16.04 11.70 -0.76
N LYS A 342 -15.37 11.82 0.39
CA LYS A 342 -14.92 13.11 0.93
C LYS A 342 -13.61 13.56 0.31
N ASN A 343 -12.78 12.62 -0.07
CA ASN A 343 -11.42 12.87 -0.49
C ASN A 343 -11.06 12.00 -1.71
N PRO A 344 -11.66 12.27 -2.87
CA PRO A 344 -11.36 11.52 -4.08
C PRO A 344 -9.93 11.83 -4.53
N GLY A 345 -9.12 10.78 -4.75
CA GLY A 345 -7.82 10.91 -5.40
C GLY A 345 -7.95 11.12 -6.91
N THR A 346 -6.98 11.78 -7.50
CA THR A 346 -6.80 11.77 -8.96
C THR A 346 -5.82 10.67 -9.29
N PHE A 347 -6.28 9.60 -9.94
CA PHE A 347 -5.43 8.47 -10.29
C PHE A 347 -4.34 8.87 -11.29
N TYR A 348 -3.15 8.35 -11.06
CA TYR A 348 -2.05 8.50 -11.99
C TYR A 348 -2.39 7.90 -13.34
N THR A 349 -2.25 8.68 -14.39
CA THR A 349 -2.12 8.13 -15.73
C THR A 349 -0.78 7.41 -15.79
N GLN A 350 -0.85 6.15 -16.17
CA GLN A 350 0.29 5.25 -16.19
C GLN A 350 1.40 5.78 -17.07
N ASN A 351 2.56 6.03 -16.49
CA ASN A 351 3.72 6.51 -17.21
C ASN A 351 4.17 5.46 -18.23
N ASP A 352 4.48 5.91 -19.45
CA ASP A 352 5.20 5.10 -20.42
C ASP A 352 6.67 4.89 -20.01
N ALA A 353 7.41 4.08 -20.77
CA ALA A 353 8.79 3.77 -20.44
C ALA A 353 9.70 5.02 -20.44
N ASP A 354 9.44 5.97 -21.35
CA ASP A 354 10.26 7.19 -21.49
C ASP A 354 10.03 8.11 -20.29
N LYS A 355 8.78 8.30 -19.87
CA LYS A 355 8.45 9.11 -18.71
C LYS A 355 8.97 8.46 -17.41
N THR A 356 8.87 7.15 -17.28
CA THR A 356 9.46 6.41 -16.15
C THR A 356 10.98 6.64 -16.08
N ALA A 357 11.69 6.59 -17.21
CA ALA A 357 13.13 6.86 -17.25
C ALA A 357 13.47 8.31 -16.88
N GLN A 358 12.65 9.27 -17.31
CA GLN A 358 12.81 10.69 -16.95
C GLN A 358 12.63 10.92 -15.45
N TYR A 359 11.62 10.29 -14.82
CA TYR A 359 11.41 10.36 -13.38
C TYR A 359 12.60 9.77 -12.61
N ALA A 360 13.07 8.59 -13.00
CA ALA A 360 14.24 7.97 -12.36
C ALA A 360 15.51 8.84 -12.49
N ALA A 361 15.75 9.44 -13.65
CA ALA A 361 16.89 10.34 -13.84
C ALA A 361 16.78 11.62 -13.02
N ALA A 362 15.58 12.21 -12.94
CA ALA A 362 15.30 13.40 -12.14
C ALA A 362 15.46 13.10 -10.65
N TRP A 363 14.96 11.96 -10.17
CA TRP A 363 15.14 11.51 -8.80
C TRP A 363 16.62 11.32 -8.43
N GLN A 364 17.39 10.66 -9.29
CA GLN A 364 18.84 10.53 -9.09
C GLN A 364 19.54 11.89 -8.98
N ALA A 365 19.13 12.88 -9.79
CA ALA A 365 19.66 14.24 -9.71
C ALA A 365 19.28 14.92 -8.38
N ILE A 366 18.04 14.76 -7.91
CA ILE A 366 17.58 15.25 -6.59
C ILE A 366 18.42 14.63 -5.47
N GLN A 367 18.64 13.31 -5.50
CA GLN A 367 19.44 12.63 -4.47
C GLN A 367 20.88 13.14 -4.41
N ASN A 368 21.48 13.46 -5.54
CA ASN A 368 22.87 13.89 -5.66
C ASN A 368 23.09 15.39 -5.42
N ALA A 369 22.04 16.23 -5.42
CA ALA A 369 22.12 17.66 -5.14
C ALA A 369 22.26 17.90 -3.62
#